data_520b110e9af133e18ec6cc44e753dc6b
#
_entry.id   520b110e9af133e18ec6cc44e753dc6b
#
_cell.length_a   1.000
_cell.length_b   1.000
_cell.length_c   1.000
_cell.angle_alpha   90.00
_cell.angle_beta   90.00
_cell.angle_gamma   90.00
#
_symmetry.space_group_name_H-M   'P 1'
#
loop_
_entity.id
_entity.type
_entity.pdbx_description
1 polymer ?
#
loop_
_entity_poly.entity_id
_entity_poly.type
_entity_poly.pdbx_seq_one_letter_code
_entity_poly.pdbx_strand_id
1 'polypeptide(L)'
;MKRAWRVLMPLLLAGLSAACGSGAEPAKPPAGQGGGSRALNVRTAPAEVRDVVYRVRALGSLEAEEMVQVTAEVEGAVAQVLFHEGDRVTAETVLARIDPERYRLEAARAEAAHRKAVADRERAQADMERREALAKERLVAAEELNRARTETERLAAEAAATKAALDIALQNVKRSEVRAPRGGVINTRSVDTGQFVKVGTILATLVDIGRLRLRFRVSEAESLQSNPGQTVTFRVASLGDRDFTAEVYHVGDVADSTTRQVEVLAWVKNPGVLKPGFFAEVNLTTQAHEDAVVIPESAIQASERGFVAYVVDGGKARQRPIQIGLRTGDGSVEIVSGLSAGELVVTEGSDRLAEGVAVEAVADGTAQLDPAEKK
;
A
#
# COMPACT_ATOMS: atom_id res chain seq x y z
N MET A 1 -8.55 -42.88 31.95
CA MET A 1 -7.64 -43.80 32.67
C MET A 1 -6.85 -42.97 33.65
N LYS A 2 -7.20 -43.05 34.82
CA LYS A 2 -6.70 -43.06 36.20
C LYS A 2 -5.18 -43.24 36.28
N ARG A 3 -4.47 -42.34 37.01
CA ARG A 3 -3.59 -42.70 38.11
C ARG A 3 -3.14 -41.46 38.91
N ALA A 4 -3.64 -41.42 40.12
CA ALA A 4 -3.19 -40.59 41.23
C ALA A 4 -1.95 -41.22 41.86
N TRP A 5 -1.09 -40.41 42.48
CA TRP A 5 -0.20 -40.88 43.53
C TRP A 5 -0.09 -39.84 44.66
N ARG A 6 -0.51 -40.28 45.81
CA ARG A 6 -0.41 -39.70 47.15
C ARG A 6 0.83 -40.25 47.85
N VAL A 7 1.11 -39.68 49.05
CA VAL A 7 1.90 -40.25 50.20
C VAL A 7 3.24 -39.52 50.39
N LEU A 8 3.70 -39.03 51.52
CA LEU A 8 3.37 -39.10 52.97
C LEU A 8 4.23 -38.08 53.74
N MET A 9 3.67 -37.53 54.80
CA MET A 9 4.37 -36.81 55.88
C MET A 9 5.03 -37.85 56.81
N PRO A 10 6.10 -37.52 57.59
CA PRO A 10 5.86 -37.52 59.08
C PRO A 10 6.55 -36.40 59.89
N LEU A 11 5.84 -36.04 60.91
CA LEU A 11 6.18 -35.36 62.14
C LEU A 11 7.38 -36.01 62.91
N LEU A 12 8.17 -35.18 63.61
CA LEU A 12 8.75 -35.57 64.89
C LEU A 12 9.05 -34.37 65.81
N LEU A 13 8.67 -34.57 67.02
CA LEU A 13 8.51 -33.73 68.22
C LEU A 13 9.80 -33.61 69.04
N ALA A 14 9.85 -32.55 69.85
CA ALA A 14 10.33 -32.41 71.19
C ALA A 14 11.80 -32.07 71.48
N GLY A 15 11.96 -31.13 72.39
CA GLY A 15 13.14 -30.93 73.21
C GLY A 15 13.17 -29.60 74.00
N LEU A 16 12.55 -29.61 75.18
CA LEU A 16 12.53 -28.57 76.21
C LEU A 16 13.87 -28.53 76.97
N SER A 17 14.44 -27.33 77.27
CA SER A 17 15.16 -27.10 78.52
C SER A 17 15.32 -25.62 78.81
N ALA A 18 14.84 -25.25 79.97
CA ALA A 18 14.94 -23.96 80.63
C ALA A 18 16.28 -23.81 81.38
N ALA A 19 16.82 -22.59 81.41
CA ALA A 19 17.72 -22.16 82.46
C ALA A 19 17.57 -20.65 82.67
N CYS A 20 17.21 -20.29 83.92
CA CYS A 20 17.16 -18.96 84.52
C CYS A 20 18.54 -18.35 84.75
N GLY A 21 18.63 -17.00 84.63
CA GLY A 21 19.82 -16.24 85.08
C GLY A 21 19.61 -14.71 84.95
N SER A 22 19.08 -14.18 86.07
CA SER A 22 19.30 -12.84 86.70
C SER A 22 19.65 -11.60 85.87
N GLY A 23 18.80 -10.66 85.98
CA GLY A 23 18.80 -9.22 86.24
C GLY A 23 19.98 -8.32 85.79
N ALA A 24 19.69 -7.38 84.90
CA ALA A 24 20.34 -6.07 84.93
C ALA A 24 19.36 -5.07 84.31
N GLU A 25 19.16 -3.97 85.00
CA GLU A 25 18.33 -2.82 84.70
C GLU A 25 18.68 -2.11 83.37
N PRO A 26 17.78 -1.67 82.53
CA PRO A 26 18.19 -1.04 81.29
C PRO A 26 18.56 0.43 81.51
N ALA A 27 19.76 0.76 81.14
CA ALA A 27 20.21 2.16 81.00
C ALA A 27 19.49 2.85 79.85
N LYS A 28 18.93 4.05 80.12
CA LYS A 28 18.29 4.96 79.26
C LYS A 28 19.21 5.36 78.09
N PRO A 29 18.86 5.17 76.81
CA PRO A 29 19.72 5.62 75.76
C PRO A 29 19.76 7.13 75.67
N PRO A 30 20.86 7.78 75.29
CA PRO A 30 20.96 9.22 75.07
C PRO A 30 20.14 9.61 73.88
N ALA A 31 19.47 10.76 74.03
CA ALA A 31 18.74 11.41 72.93
C ALA A 31 19.65 11.57 71.68
N GLY A 32 19.33 10.80 70.65
CA GLY A 32 20.03 10.89 69.38
C GLY A 32 19.77 12.26 68.75
N GLN A 33 20.84 12.95 68.46
CA GLN A 33 20.93 14.13 67.65
C GLN A 33 20.27 13.86 66.30
N GLY A 34 19.49 14.84 65.82
CA GLY A 34 18.79 14.83 64.53
C GLY A 34 19.73 14.44 63.38
N GLY A 35 19.48 13.26 62.82
CA GLY A 35 20.11 12.85 61.58
C GLY A 35 19.59 13.75 60.45
N GLY A 36 20.40 14.68 60.02
CA GLY A 36 20.15 15.38 58.76
C GLY A 36 19.95 14.33 57.67
N SER A 37 18.75 14.31 57.07
CA SER A 37 18.42 13.47 55.94
C SER A 37 19.47 13.78 54.84
N ARG A 38 20.41 12.85 54.65
CA ARG A 38 21.38 12.94 53.56
C ARG A 38 20.57 12.95 52.26
N ALA A 39 20.61 14.04 51.49
CA ALA A 39 19.96 14.10 50.19
C ALA A 39 20.47 12.97 49.29
N LEU A 40 19.56 12.27 48.67
CA LEU A 40 19.89 11.22 47.71
C LEU A 40 20.27 11.86 46.38
N ASN A 41 21.43 11.53 45.82
CA ASN A 41 21.82 11.96 44.49
C ASN A 41 20.97 11.22 43.46
N VAL A 42 20.25 11.97 42.62
CA VAL A 42 19.42 11.45 41.55
C VAL A 42 19.77 12.18 40.23
N ARG A 43 19.70 11.43 39.12
CA ARG A 43 19.80 12.06 37.82
C ARG A 43 18.43 12.57 37.40
N THR A 44 18.39 13.72 36.78
CA THR A 44 17.16 14.38 36.35
C THR A 44 17.25 14.86 34.92
N ALA A 45 16.12 14.78 34.20
CA ALA A 45 15.94 15.40 32.90
C ALA A 45 14.74 16.37 32.94
N PRO A 46 14.76 17.45 32.19
CA PRO A 46 13.59 18.33 32.07
C PRO A 46 12.50 17.64 31.23
N ALA A 47 11.25 17.89 31.57
CA ALA A 47 10.12 17.59 30.69
C ALA A 47 10.12 18.59 29.53
N GLU A 48 10.43 18.11 28.33
CA GLU A 48 10.55 18.93 27.14
C GLU A 48 9.22 19.03 26.38
N VAL A 49 9.02 20.16 25.67
CA VAL A 49 7.92 20.30 24.72
C VAL A 49 8.47 20.06 23.32
N ARG A 50 7.88 19.12 22.61
CA ARG A 50 8.21 18.88 21.20
C ARG A 50 7.08 18.16 20.48
N ASP A 51 7.11 18.23 19.16
CA ASP A 51 6.17 17.51 18.33
C ASP A 51 6.49 16.00 18.39
N VAL A 52 5.47 15.23 18.70
CA VAL A 52 5.53 13.77 18.75
C VAL A 52 4.79 13.20 17.55
N VAL A 53 5.51 12.45 16.73
CA VAL A 53 4.95 11.82 15.54
C VAL A 53 5.07 10.30 15.67
N TYR A 54 3.94 9.62 15.68
CA TYR A 54 3.90 8.18 15.62
C TYR A 54 3.97 7.71 14.17
N ARG A 55 5.01 6.95 13.86
CA ARG A 55 5.24 6.39 12.53
C ARG A 55 5.14 4.88 12.57
N VAL A 56 4.25 4.36 11.76
CA VAL A 56 4.15 2.93 11.49
C VAL A 56 5.14 2.58 10.40
N ARG A 57 5.95 1.56 10.63
CA ARG A 57 6.85 0.99 9.62
C ARG A 57 6.20 -0.24 9.02
N ALA A 58 6.04 -0.23 7.71
CA ALA A 58 5.50 -1.36 6.97
C ALA A 58 6.41 -1.73 5.80
N LEU A 59 6.39 -3.00 5.42
CA LEU A 59 7.01 -3.44 4.17
C LEU A 59 5.98 -3.42 3.06
N GLY A 60 6.37 -2.88 1.93
CA GLY A 60 5.53 -2.79 0.75
C GLY A 60 6.27 -3.21 -0.52
N SER A 61 5.54 -3.26 -1.61
CA SER A 61 6.06 -3.50 -2.95
C SER A 61 5.51 -2.48 -3.94
N LEU A 62 6.34 -2.08 -4.87
CA LEU A 62 5.94 -1.25 -6.00
C LEU A 62 5.39 -2.14 -7.10
N GLU A 63 4.22 -1.80 -7.61
CA GLU A 63 3.58 -2.47 -8.73
C GLU A 63 3.35 -1.48 -9.86
N ALA A 64 3.34 -1.98 -11.09
CA ALA A 64 2.87 -1.17 -12.20
C ALA A 64 1.38 -0.84 -12.01
N GLU A 65 0.97 0.34 -12.47
CA GLU A 65 -0.47 0.67 -12.51
C GLU A 65 -1.20 -0.34 -13.37
N GLU A 66 -0.62 -0.67 -14.52
CA GLU A 66 -1.16 -1.65 -15.45
C GLU A 66 -0.04 -2.42 -16.17
N MET A 67 -0.27 -3.70 -16.34
CA MET A 67 0.56 -4.58 -17.15
C MET A 67 -0.32 -5.23 -18.20
N VAL A 68 -0.08 -4.94 -19.47
CA VAL A 68 -0.91 -5.38 -20.58
C VAL A 68 -0.13 -6.38 -21.43
N GLN A 69 -0.71 -7.55 -21.63
CA GLN A 69 -0.22 -8.52 -22.60
C GLN A 69 -0.79 -8.19 -23.99
N VAL A 70 0.05 -7.81 -24.91
CA VAL A 70 -0.32 -7.57 -26.30
C VAL A 70 -0.36 -8.91 -27.02
N THR A 71 -1.51 -9.29 -27.53
CA THR A 71 -1.74 -10.58 -28.18
C THR A 71 -2.07 -10.44 -29.65
N ALA A 72 -1.81 -11.47 -30.44
CA ALA A 72 -2.27 -11.54 -31.83
C ALA A 72 -3.79 -11.68 -31.87
N GLU A 73 -4.46 -10.82 -32.63
CA GLU A 73 -5.91 -10.89 -32.88
C GLU A 73 -6.28 -11.68 -34.12
N VAL A 74 -5.31 -11.95 -34.98
CA VAL A 74 -5.43 -12.80 -36.16
C VAL A 74 -4.26 -13.79 -36.23
N GLU A 75 -4.46 -14.91 -36.92
CA GLU A 75 -3.43 -15.93 -37.09
C GLU A 75 -2.58 -15.69 -38.33
N GLY A 76 -1.32 -16.09 -38.33
CA GLY A 76 -0.45 -16.01 -39.51
C GLY A 76 1.02 -15.98 -39.16
N ALA A 77 1.85 -15.92 -40.20
CA ALA A 77 3.29 -15.71 -40.03
C ALA A 77 3.58 -14.24 -39.69
N VAL A 78 4.47 -14.00 -38.75
CA VAL A 78 4.91 -12.65 -38.40
C VAL A 78 5.89 -12.16 -39.47
N ALA A 79 5.45 -11.20 -40.27
CA ALA A 79 6.28 -10.63 -41.34
C ALA A 79 7.38 -9.71 -40.76
N GLN A 80 7.07 -8.95 -39.72
CA GLN A 80 8.00 -8.00 -39.10
C GLN A 80 7.68 -7.82 -37.63
N VAL A 81 8.73 -7.70 -36.79
CA VAL A 81 8.67 -7.21 -35.41
C VAL A 81 9.40 -5.86 -35.39
N LEU A 82 8.73 -4.82 -34.90
CA LEU A 82 9.16 -3.42 -34.99
C LEU A 82 9.52 -2.82 -33.63
N PHE A 83 9.75 -3.65 -32.61
CA PHE A 83 10.07 -3.22 -31.26
C PHE A 83 11.15 -4.11 -30.63
N HIS A 84 11.81 -3.56 -29.63
CA HIS A 84 12.73 -4.27 -28.74
C HIS A 84 12.29 -4.14 -27.29
N GLU A 85 12.83 -4.98 -26.44
CA GLU A 85 12.67 -4.88 -25.00
C GLU A 85 13.30 -3.58 -24.49
N GLY A 86 12.58 -2.89 -23.62
CA GLY A 86 12.99 -1.57 -23.13
C GLY A 86 12.51 -0.38 -23.95
N ASP A 87 11.96 -0.60 -25.15
CA ASP A 87 11.43 0.50 -25.98
C ASP A 87 10.24 1.17 -25.31
N ARG A 88 10.21 2.49 -25.41
CA ARG A 88 9.04 3.30 -25.02
C ARG A 88 8.13 3.47 -26.21
N VAL A 89 6.89 3.07 -26.05
CA VAL A 89 5.86 3.16 -27.08
C VAL A 89 4.69 4.03 -26.61
N THR A 90 4.01 4.63 -27.56
CA THR A 90 2.76 5.35 -27.34
C THR A 90 1.58 4.49 -27.80
N ALA A 91 0.36 4.85 -27.41
CA ALA A 91 -0.84 4.24 -27.97
C ALA A 91 -0.79 4.26 -29.51
N GLU A 92 -1.33 3.21 -30.14
CA GLU A 92 -1.35 3.02 -31.59
C GLU A 92 0.01 2.79 -32.29
N THR A 93 1.13 2.76 -31.56
CA THR A 93 2.43 2.36 -32.12
C THR A 93 2.34 0.94 -32.68
N VAL A 94 2.72 0.74 -33.94
CA VAL A 94 2.75 -0.60 -34.57
C VAL A 94 3.91 -1.40 -33.98
N LEU A 95 3.59 -2.51 -33.34
CA LEU A 95 4.57 -3.42 -32.71
C LEU A 95 4.97 -4.54 -33.67
N ALA A 96 4.01 -5.19 -34.28
CA ALA A 96 4.28 -6.29 -35.20
C ALA A 96 3.34 -6.29 -36.38
N ARG A 97 3.78 -6.85 -37.50
CA ARG A 97 2.95 -7.10 -38.67
C ARG A 97 2.86 -8.59 -38.91
N ILE A 98 1.66 -9.11 -38.88
CA ILE A 98 1.32 -10.47 -39.32
C ILE A 98 1.07 -10.37 -40.83
N ASP A 99 1.49 -11.37 -41.60
CA ASP A 99 1.34 -11.37 -43.05
C ASP A 99 -0.11 -11.04 -43.45
N PRO A 100 -0.36 -9.88 -44.11
CA PRO A 100 -1.71 -9.43 -44.41
C PRO A 100 -2.25 -9.96 -45.73
N GLU A 101 -1.45 -10.73 -46.50
CA GLU A 101 -1.81 -11.06 -47.88
C GLU A 101 -3.13 -11.83 -47.95
N ARG A 102 -3.27 -12.87 -47.20
CA ARG A 102 -4.52 -13.65 -47.08
C ARG A 102 -5.71 -12.76 -46.75
N TYR A 103 -5.58 -11.89 -45.79
CA TYR A 103 -6.66 -11.00 -45.32
C TYR A 103 -7.02 -9.94 -46.35
N ARG A 104 -6.02 -9.43 -47.06
CA ARG A 104 -6.26 -8.48 -48.21
C ARG A 104 -7.04 -9.14 -49.33
N LEU A 105 -6.71 -10.41 -49.67
CA LEU A 105 -7.45 -11.17 -50.68
C LEU A 105 -8.91 -11.44 -50.23
N GLU A 106 -9.10 -11.79 -48.97
CA GLU A 106 -10.45 -11.99 -48.39
C GLU A 106 -11.26 -10.67 -48.43
N ALA A 107 -10.65 -9.54 -48.08
CA ALA A 107 -11.28 -8.23 -48.15
C ALA A 107 -11.64 -7.85 -49.59
N ALA A 108 -10.74 -8.05 -50.54
CA ALA A 108 -11.01 -7.78 -51.97
C ALA A 108 -12.15 -8.65 -52.50
N ARG A 109 -12.23 -9.92 -52.11
CA ARG A 109 -13.35 -10.81 -52.46
C ARG A 109 -14.67 -10.32 -51.87
N ALA A 110 -14.68 -9.94 -50.58
CA ALA A 110 -15.88 -9.41 -49.92
C ALA A 110 -16.32 -8.09 -50.53
N GLU A 111 -15.38 -7.22 -50.90
CA GLU A 111 -15.66 -5.96 -51.61
C GLU A 111 -16.32 -6.18 -52.98
N ALA A 112 -15.81 -7.12 -53.74
CA ALA A 112 -16.42 -7.47 -55.03
C ALA A 112 -17.84 -8.01 -54.88
N ALA A 113 -18.09 -8.85 -53.87
CA ALA A 113 -19.42 -9.38 -53.53
C ALA A 113 -20.39 -8.25 -53.09
N HIS A 114 -19.91 -7.32 -52.28
CA HIS A 114 -20.72 -6.16 -51.85
C HIS A 114 -21.03 -5.22 -53.00
N ARG A 115 -20.06 -4.91 -53.86
CA ARG A 115 -20.31 -4.10 -55.10
C ARG A 115 -21.39 -4.70 -55.99
N LYS A 116 -21.34 -6.05 -56.18
CA LYS A 116 -22.36 -6.78 -56.92
C LYS A 116 -23.75 -6.61 -56.25
N ALA A 117 -23.88 -6.86 -54.98
CA ALA A 117 -25.15 -6.76 -54.27
C ALA A 117 -25.73 -5.33 -54.27
N VAL A 118 -24.89 -4.32 -54.20
CA VAL A 118 -25.28 -2.90 -54.32
C VAL A 118 -25.86 -2.63 -55.74
N ALA A 119 -25.18 -3.11 -56.80
CA ALA A 119 -25.68 -2.93 -58.17
C ALA A 119 -27.00 -3.64 -58.41
N ASP A 120 -27.17 -4.87 -57.87
CA ASP A 120 -28.42 -5.63 -57.97
C ASP A 120 -29.56 -4.89 -57.22
N ARG A 121 -29.31 -4.36 -56.02
CA ARG A 121 -30.25 -3.53 -55.23
C ARG A 121 -30.64 -2.26 -56.01
N GLU A 122 -29.68 -1.52 -56.55
CA GLU A 122 -29.94 -0.27 -57.32
C GLU A 122 -30.80 -0.54 -58.52
N ARG A 123 -30.55 -1.65 -59.26
CA ARG A 123 -31.37 -2.08 -60.38
C ARG A 123 -32.81 -2.39 -59.95
N ALA A 124 -33.00 -3.13 -58.86
CA ALA A 124 -34.32 -3.46 -58.34
C ALA A 124 -35.07 -2.22 -57.86
N GLN A 125 -34.36 -1.30 -57.21
CA GLN A 125 -34.91 -0.04 -56.75
C GLN A 125 -35.45 0.79 -57.94
N ALA A 126 -34.66 0.94 -59.00
CA ALA A 126 -35.08 1.66 -60.22
C ALA A 126 -36.24 0.96 -60.89
N ASP A 127 -36.33 -0.39 -60.89
CA ASP A 127 -37.49 -1.12 -61.44
C ASP A 127 -38.75 -0.91 -60.59
N MET A 128 -38.62 -0.96 -59.26
CA MET A 128 -39.70 -0.68 -58.32
C MET A 128 -40.26 0.73 -58.49
N GLU A 129 -39.40 1.76 -58.57
CA GLU A 129 -39.80 3.17 -58.80
C GLU A 129 -40.55 3.35 -60.11
N ARG A 130 -40.08 2.70 -61.19
CA ARG A 130 -40.77 2.71 -62.46
C ARG A 130 -42.13 2.07 -62.35
N ARG A 131 -42.29 0.92 -61.75
CA ARG A 131 -43.59 0.25 -61.52
C ARG A 131 -44.49 1.04 -60.58
N GLU A 132 -43.98 1.74 -59.62
CA GLU A 132 -44.74 2.65 -58.75
C GLU A 132 -45.34 3.83 -59.56
N ALA A 133 -44.59 4.43 -60.51
CA ALA A 133 -45.08 5.44 -61.37
C ALA A 133 -46.21 4.93 -62.29
N LEU A 134 -46.04 3.76 -62.92
CA LEU A 134 -47.06 3.11 -63.75
C LEU A 134 -48.32 2.71 -62.97
N ALA A 135 -48.17 2.29 -61.68
CA ALA A 135 -49.30 1.94 -60.84
C ALA A 135 -50.17 3.17 -60.50
N LYS A 136 -49.59 4.32 -60.31
CA LYS A 136 -50.32 5.61 -60.15
C LYS A 136 -51.23 5.91 -61.34
N GLU A 137 -50.80 5.52 -62.57
CA GLU A 137 -51.57 5.62 -63.79
C GLU A 137 -52.50 4.41 -64.03
N ARG A 138 -52.59 3.46 -63.13
CA ARG A 138 -53.35 2.18 -63.18
C ARG A 138 -52.94 1.27 -64.36
N LEU A 139 -51.68 1.35 -64.79
CA LEU A 139 -51.12 0.57 -65.90
C LEU A 139 -50.50 -0.78 -65.46
N VAL A 140 -50.37 -1.00 -64.15
CA VAL A 140 -49.76 -2.22 -63.59
C VAL A 140 -50.62 -2.76 -62.43
N ALA A 141 -50.69 -4.08 -62.31
CA ALA A 141 -51.38 -4.73 -61.19
C ALA A 141 -50.71 -4.47 -59.85
N ALA A 142 -51.52 -4.30 -58.81
CA ALA A 142 -51.01 -4.10 -57.44
C ALA A 142 -50.07 -5.23 -56.97
N GLU A 143 -50.32 -6.46 -57.41
CA GLU A 143 -49.49 -7.64 -57.12
C GLU A 143 -48.08 -7.48 -57.72
N GLU A 144 -47.90 -6.96 -58.92
CA GLU A 144 -46.59 -6.72 -59.55
C GLU A 144 -45.77 -5.66 -58.82
N LEU A 145 -46.44 -4.59 -58.35
CA LEU A 145 -45.80 -3.61 -57.52
C LEU A 145 -45.35 -4.21 -56.18
N ASN A 146 -46.20 -5.02 -55.53
CA ASN A 146 -45.83 -5.67 -54.29
C ASN A 146 -44.67 -6.64 -54.48
N ARG A 147 -44.62 -7.42 -55.53
CA ARG A 147 -43.46 -8.28 -55.86
C ARG A 147 -42.17 -7.47 -56.02
N ALA A 148 -42.23 -6.31 -56.76
CA ALA A 148 -41.06 -5.45 -56.91
C ALA A 148 -40.57 -4.84 -55.59
N ARG A 149 -41.50 -4.46 -54.69
CA ARG A 149 -41.15 -3.98 -53.35
C ARG A 149 -40.45 -5.09 -52.53
N THR A 150 -41.04 -6.28 -52.49
CA THR A 150 -40.43 -7.41 -51.77
C THR A 150 -39.03 -7.77 -52.28
N GLU A 151 -38.87 -7.76 -53.61
CA GLU A 151 -37.55 -8.03 -54.23
C GLU A 151 -36.55 -6.95 -53.90
N THR A 152 -36.95 -5.67 -53.89
CA THR A 152 -36.08 -4.56 -53.50
C THR A 152 -35.65 -4.67 -52.02
N GLU A 153 -36.59 -5.01 -51.15
CA GLU A 153 -36.31 -5.26 -49.72
C GLU A 153 -35.33 -6.43 -49.52
N ARG A 154 -35.55 -7.54 -50.27
CA ARG A 154 -34.64 -8.71 -50.22
C ARG A 154 -33.22 -8.34 -50.64
N LEU A 155 -33.08 -7.62 -51.77
CA LEU A 155 -31.76 -7.19 -52.28
C LEU A 155 -31.11 -6.11 -51.37
N ALA A 156 -31.91 -5.28 -50.74
CA ALA A 156 -31.40 -4.36 -49.71
C ALA A 156 -30.81 -5.10 -48.49
N ALA A 157 -31.52 -6.14 -48.05
CA ALA A 157 -31.01 -7.00 -46.96
C ALA A 157 -29.73 -7.75 -47.37
N GLU A 158 -29.64 -8.24 -48.63
CA GLU A 158 -28.44 -8.89 -49.17
C GLU A 158 -27.26 -7.91 -49.28
N ALA A 159 -27.49 -6.67 -49.73
CA ALA A 159 -26.44 -5.63 -49.76
C ALA A 159 -25.94 -5.30 -48.32
N ALA A 160 -26.83 -5.26 -47.34
CA ALA A 160 -26.46 -5.05 -45.95
C ALA A 160 -25.64 -6.23 -45.40
N ALA A 161 -26.00 -7.47 -45.69
CA ALA A 161 -25.26 -8.67 -45.26
C ALA A 161 -23.85 -8.71 -45.88
N THR A 162 -23.72 -8.43 -47.18
CA THR A 162 -22.40 -8.38 -47.83
C THR A 162 -21.55 -7.20 -47.35
N LYS A 163 -22.16 -6.07 -46.98
CA LYS A 163 -21.47 -4.96 -46.33
C LYS A 163 -20.85 -5.40 -44.97
N ALA A 164 -21.62 -6.08 -44.14
CA ALA A 164 -21.14 -6.59 -42.88
C ALA A 164 -19.97 -7.57 -43.07
N ALA A 165 -20.06 -8.45 -44.08
CA ALA A 165 -18.96 -9.37 -44.42
C ALA A 165 -17.68 -8.63 -44.86
N LEU A 166 -17.82 -7.57 -45.66
CA LEU A 166 -16.71 -6.70 -46.05
C LEU A 166 -16.08 -6.00 -44.85
N ASP A 167 -16.89 -5.48 -43.92
CA ASP A 167 -16.40 -4.79 -42.74
C ASP A 167 -15.61 -5.72 -41.84
N ILE A 168 -16.05 -6.97 -41.66
CA ILE A 168 -15.29 -8.02 -40.95
C ILE A 168 -13.94 -8.30 -41.63
N ALA A 169 -13.93 -8.46 -42.95
CA ALA A 169 -12.70 -8.72 -43.69
C ALA A 169 -11.70 -7.55 -43.59
N LEU A 170 -12.17 -6.31 -43.70
CA LEU A 170 -11.35 -5.11 -43.53
C LEU A 170 -10.82 -4.99 -42.09
N GLN A 171 -11.62 -5.38 -41.10
CA GLN A 171 -11.16 -5.40 -39.71
C GLN A 171 -10.01 -6.42 -39.50
N ASN A 172 -10.08 -7.58 -40.14
CA ASN A 172 -9.00 -8.57 -40.08
C ASN A 172 -7.71 -8.05 -40.75
N VAL A 173 -7.81 -7.27 -41.83
CA VAL A 173 -6.65 -6.58 -42.39
C VAL A 173 -6.04 -5.60 -41.38
N LYS A 174 -6.87 -4.81 -40.69
CA LYS A 174 -6.36 -3.91 -39.63
C LYS A 174 -5.70 -4.66 -38.48
N ARG A 175 -6.31 -5.76 -38.06
CA ARG A 175 -5.78 -6.60 -36.96
C ARG A 175 -4.49 -7.33 -37.30
N SER A 176 -4.14 -7.44 -38.60
CA SER A 176 -2.84 -7.94 -38.99
C SER A 176 -1.69 -6.99 -38.64
N GLU A 177 -1.97 -5.71 -38.39
CA GLU A 177 -1.05 -4.78 -37.76
C GLU A 177 -1.32 -4.74 -36.24
N VAL A 178 -0.48 -5.40 -35.47
CA VAL A 178 -0.61 -5.41 -34.02
C VAL A 178 -0.07 -4.11 -33.43
N ARG A 179 -0.90 -3.39 -32.70
CA ARG A 179 -0.59 -2.07 -32.16
C ARG A 179 -0.60 -2.08 -30.64
N ALA A 180 0.17 -1.17 -30.04
CA ALA A 180 0.15 -0.95 -28.61
C ALA A 180 -1.20 -0.36 -28.19
N PRO A 181 -1.93 -0.97 -27.24
CA PRO A 181 -3.26 -0.47 -26.82
C PRO A 181 -3.14 0.82 -25.99
N ARG A 182 -1.96 1.09 -25.44
CA ARG A 182 -1.65 2.29 -24.64
C ARG A 182 -0.15 2.60 -24.67
N GLY A 183 0.23 3.75 -24.11
CA GLY A 183 1.63 4.09 -23.90
C GLY A 183 2.26 3.28 -22.75
N GLY A 184 3.56 3.05 -22.83
CA GLY A 184 4.31 2.32 -21.82
C GLY A 184 5.69 1.89 -22.28
N VAL A 185 6.31 0.97 -21.54
CA VAL A 185 7.60 0.35 -21.86
C VAL A 185 7.39 -1.11 -22.17
N ILE A 186 7.99 -1.59 -23.24
CA ILE A 186 8.00 -3.02 -23.56
C ILE A 186 8.89 -3.74 -22.57
N ASN A 187 8.31 -4.63 -21.78
CA ASN A 187 9.04 -5.41 -20.79
C ASN A 187 9.60 -6.71 -21.36
N THR A 188 8.80 -7.39 -22.19
CA THR A 188 9.22 -8.67 -22.82
C THR A 188 8.78 -8.71 -24.26
N ARG A 189 9.60 -9.35 -25.10
CA ARG A 189 9.32 -9.72 -26.48
C ARG A 189 9.18 -11.24 -26.55
N SER A 190 7.98 -11.73 -26.91
CA SER A 190 7.64 -13.15 -26.94
C SER A 190 7.40 -13.65 -28.36
N VAL A 191 7.86 -12.93 -29.37
CA VAL A 191 7.64 -13.24 -30.78
C VAL A 191 8.86 -12.90 -31.62
N ASP A 192 9.11 -13.72 -32.64
CA ASP A 192 10.17 -13.52 -33.64
C ASP A 192 9.60 -13.38 -35.06
N THR A 193 10.35 -12.68 -35.91
CA THR A 193 10.05 -12.61 -37.34
C THR A 193 10.10 -13.99 -37.98
N GLY A 194 9.10 -14.33 -38.78
CA GLY A 194 8.92 -15.64 -39.39
C GLY A 194 8.15 -16.64 -38.52
N GLN A 195 7.92 -16.37 -37.26
CA GLN A 195 7.14 -17.24 -36.38
C GLN A 195 5.69 -17.26 -36.80
N PHE A 196 5.01 -18.42 -36.76
CA PHE A 196 3.59 -18.54 -36.95
C PHE A 196 2.87 -18.32 -35.61
N VAL A 197 1.92 -17.39 -35.56
CA VAL A 197 1.13 -17.07 -34.37
C VAL A 197 -0.35 -17.42 -34.57
N LYS A 198 -1.02 -17.79 -33.50
CA LYS A 198 -2.47 -18.00 -33.45
C LYS A 198 -3.14 -16.86 -32.70
N VAL A 199 -4.44 -16.71 -32.86
CA VAL A 199 -5.23 -15.76 -32.06
C VAL A 199 -5.00 -16.02 -30.57
N GLY A 200 -4.70 -14.96 -29.80
CA GLY A 200 -4.41 -15.04 -28.37
C GLY A 200 -2.92 -15.32 -28.03
N THR A 201 -2.05 -15.55 -29.02
CA THR A 201 -0.60 -15.67 -28.77
C THR A 201 -0.07 -14.35 -28.23
N ILE A 202 0.63 -14.36 -27.09
CA ILE A 202 1.27 -13.18 -26.50
C ILE A 202 2.49 -12.81 -27.35
N LEU A 203 2.55 -11.55 -27.80
CA LEU A 203 3.64 -11.01 -28.61
C LEU A 203 4.58 -10.14 -27.77
N ALA A 204 4.03 -9.37 -26.86
CA ALA A 204 4.77 -8.46 -25.98
C ALA A 204 4.04 -8.28 -24.65
N THR A 205 4.79 -7.92 -23.61
CA THR A 205 4.22 -7.39 -22.37
C THR A 205 4.56 -5.91 -22.28
N LEU A 206 3.55 -5.08 -22.18
CA LEU A 206 3.64 -3.63 -22.03
C LEU A 206 3.37 -3.25 -20.58
N VAL A 207 4.23 -2.43 -20.00
CA VAL A 207 4.14 -1.98 -18.60
C VAL A 207 4.07 -0.46 -18.56
N ASP A 208 3.05 0.08 -17.93
CA ASP A 208 2.99 1.50 -17.61
C ASP A 208 3.84 1.77 -16.36
N ILE A 209 4.89 2.54 -16.53
CA ILE A 209 5.81 2.94 -15.46
C ILE A 209 5.72 4.41 -15.09
N GLY A 210 4.80 5.16 -15.67
CA GLY A 210 4.64 6.60 -15.41
C GLY A 210 4.12 6.87 -14.00
N ARG A 211 3.19 6.05 -13.55
CA ARG A 211 2.65 6.02 -12.20
C ARG A 211 2.74 4.59 -11.67
N LEU A 212 3.18 4.44 -10.43
CA LEU A 212 3.27 3.15 -9.78
C LEU A 212 2.28 3.10 -8.62
N ARG A 213 1.93 1.88 -8.24
CA ARG A 213 1.14 1.59 -7.06
C ARG A 213 2.07 1.02 -6.00
N LEU A 214 2.12 1.67 -4.84
CA LEU A 214 2.74 1.15 -3.64
C LEU A 214 1.68 0.36 -2.88
N ARG A 215 1.90 -0.94 -2.74
CA ARG A 215 1.08 -1.85 -1.96
C ARG A 215 1.81 -2.19 -0.67
N PHE A 216 1.20 -1.96 0.47
CA PHE A 216 1.75 -2.33 1.77
C PHE A 216 0.64 -2.77 2.70
N ARG A 217 1.01 -3.38 3.82
CA ARG A 217 0.06 -3.90 4.80
C ARG A 217 0.34 -3.30 6.16
N VAL A 218 -0.73 -2.97 6.85
CA VAL A 218 -0.71 -2.44 8.22
C VAL A 218 -1.56 -3.32 9.13
N SER A 219 -1.36 -3.23 10.44
CA SER A 219 -2.22 -3.93 11.40
C SER A 219 -3.65 -3.38 11.40
N GLU A 220 -4.61 -4.14 11.94
CA GLU A 220 -6.00 -3.73 12.10
C GLU A 220 -6.11 -2.38 12.86
N ALA A 221 -5.36 -2.22 13.95
CA ALA A 221 -5.37 -0.98 14.74
C ALA A 221 -4.84 0.23 13.97
N GLU A 222 -3.80 0.05 13.15
CA GLU A 222 -3.19 1.09 12.33
C GLU A 222 -4.06 1.45 11.11
N SER A 223 -4.83 0.49 10.61
CA SER A 223 -5.73 0.72 9.48
C SER A 223 -6.84 1.73 9.81
N LEU A 224 -7.32 1.74 11.07
CA LEU A 224 -8.33 2.70 11.54
C LEU A 224 -7.81 4.15 11.56
N GLN A 225 -6.50 4.33 11.58
CA GLN A 225 -5.82 5.62 11.56
C GLN A 225 -5.30 6.00 10.17
N SER A 226 -5.49 5.12 9.19
CA SER A 226 -5.07 5.33 7.81
C SER A 226 -6.24 5.82 6.98
N ASN A 227 -6.07 6.92 6.26
CA ASN A 227 -7.14 7.51 5.48
C ASN A 227 -6.71 7.76 4.02
N PRO A 228 -7.63 7.64 3.05
CA PRO A 228 -7.38 8.14 1.70
C PRO A 228 -7.01 9.63 1.70
N GLY A 229 -6.07 10.01 0.82
CA GLY A 229 -5.49 11.36 0.76
C GLY A 229 -4.26 11.56 1.67
N GLN A 230 -3.97 10.61 2.54
CA GLN A 230 -2.80 10.70 3.43
C GLN A 230 -1.50 10.47 2.63
N THR A 231 -0.50 11.32 2.90
CA THR A 231 0.84 11.15 2.33
C THR A 231 1.66 10.19 3.17
N VAL A 232 2.28 9.21 2.53
CA VAL A 232 3.25 8.30 3.14
C VAL A 232 4.62 8.50 2.52
N THR A 233 5.66 8.33 3.31
CA THR A 233 7.05 8.31 2.82
C THR A 233 7.53 6.88 2.74
N PHE A 234 8.36 6.57 1.75
CA PHE A 234 8.95 5.26 1.63
C PHE A 234 10.37 5.33 1.08
N ARG A 235 11.15 4.31 1.38
CA ARG A 235 12.51 4.09 0.87
C ARG A 235 12.60 2.78 0.12
N VAL A 236 13.45 2.77 -0.87
CA VAL A 236 13.79 1.56 -1.61
C VAL A 236 15.27 1.26 -1.36
N ALA A 237 15.57 0.16 -0.66
CA ALA A 237 16.91 -0.16 -0.19
C ALA A 237 17.99 -0.14 -1.31
N SER A 238 17.62 -0.55 -2.54
CA SER A 238 18.52 -0.53 -3.69
C SER A 238 18.84 0.86 -4.24
N LEU A 239 18.15 1.91 -3.78
CA LEU A 239 18.33 3.31 -4.21
C LEU A 239 18.97 4.19 -3.12
N GLY A 240 19.48 3.58 -2.03
CA GLY A 240 20.10 4.28 -0.89
C GLY A 240 19.07 5.03 -0.02
N ASP A 241 19.54 6.03 0.73
CA ASP A 241 18.74 6.78 1.70
C ASP A 241 17.82 7.85 1.06
N ARG A 242 17.36 7.61 -0.15
CA ARG A 242 16.46 8.53 -0.83
C ARG A 242 15.02 8.30 -0.39
N ASP A 243 14.36 9.33 0.13
CA ASP A 243 12.96 9.32 0.46
C ASP A 243 12.11 9.62 -0.78
N PHE A 244 11.04 8.82 -0.93
CA PHE A 244 9.99 9.01 -1.92
C PHE A 244 8.67 9.20 -1.20
N THR A 245 7.71 9.81 -1.89
CA THR A 245 6.37 10.05 -1.35
C THR A 245 5.32 9.29 -2.17
N ALA A 246 4.28 8.83 -1.49
CA ALA A 246 3.10 8.25 -2.10
C ALA A 246 1.85 8.80 -1.43
N GLU A 247 0.74 8.84 -2.15
CA GLU A 247 -0.56 9.27 -1.67
C GLU A 247 -1.49 8.07 -1.55
N VAL A 248 -1.97 7.80 -0.33
CA VAL A 248 -2.92 6.72 -0.08
C VAL A 248 -4.22 7.02 -0.82
N TYR A 249 -4.69 6.09 -1.64
CA TYR A 249 -5.98 6.22 -2.32
C TYR A 249 -6.99 5.18 -1.88
N HIS A 250 -6.52 4.09 -1.26
CA HIS A 250 -7.40 3.03 -0.79
C HIS A 250 -6.83 2.36 0.46
N VAL A 251 -7.69 2.15 1.44
CA VAL A 251 -7.45 1.33 2.63
C VAL A 251 -8.47 0.20 2.57
N GLY A 252 -8.03 -1.03 2.64
CA GLY A 252 -8.89 -2.21 2.50
C GLY A 252 -9.94 -2.30 3.59
N ASP A 253 -11.16 -2.66 3.22
CA ASP A 253 -12.28 -2.84 4.16
C ASP A 253 -12.25 -4.21 4.88
N VAL A 254 -11.37 -5.11 4.44
CA VAL A 254 -11.27 -6.48 4.96
C VAL A 254 -9.84 -6.77 5.39
N ALA A 255 -9.67 -7.20 6.63
CA ALA A 255 -8.41 -7.72 7.11
C ALA A 255 -8.21 -9.18 6.66
N ASP A 256 -7.01 -9.53 6.28
CA ASP A 256 -6.61 -10.92 6.04
C ASP A 256 -6.80 -11.75 7.31
N SER A 257 -7.59 -12.81 7.24
CA SER A 257 -7.97 -13.61 8.40
C SER A 257 -6.79 -14.34 9.07
N THR A 258 -5.70 -14.57 8.33
CA THR A 258 -4.51 -15.28 8.82
C THR A 258 -3.52 -14.33 9.46
N THR A 259 -3.23 -13.20 8.78
CA THR A 259 -2.21 -12.24 9.22
C THR A 259 -2.78 -11.09 10.05
N ARG A 260 -4.11 -10.87 10.02
CA ARG A 260 -4.83 -9.73 10.62
C ARG A 260 -4.30 -8.39 10.14
N GLN A 261 -3.86 -8.34 8.90
CA GLN A 261 -3.37 -7.14 8.26
C GLN A 261 -4.37 -6.63 7.24
N VAL A 262 -4.46 -5.33 7.12
CA VAL A 262 -5.24 -4.61 6.12
C VAL A 262 -4.32 -4.11 5.02
N GLU A 263 -4.72 -4.30 3.77
CA GLU A 263 -3.99 -3.82 2.61
C GLU A 263 -4.24 -2.32 2.41
N VAL A 264 -3.15 -1.59 2.18
CA VAL A 264 -3.19 -0.17 1.85
C VAL A 264 -2.52 0.05 0.51
N LEU A 265 -3.17 0.82 -0.35
CA LEU A 265 -2.69 1.15 -1.69
C LEU A 265 -2.46 2.66 -1.80
N ALA A 266 -1.29 3.02 -2.31
CA ALA A 266 -0.93 4.42 -2.51
C ALA A 266 -0.36 4.65 -3.91
N TRP A 267 -0.63 5.82 -4.48
CA TRP A 267 -0.10 6.23 -5.77
C TRP A 267 1.29 6.86 -5.62
N VAL A 268 2.19 6.43 -6.47
CA VAL A 268 3.55 6.95 -6.57
C VAL A 268 3.76 7.54 -7.94
N LYS A 269 4.10 8.83 -8.00
CA LYS A 269 4.59 9.44 -9.24
C LYS A 269 6.03 8.99 -9.45
N ASN A 270 6.29 8.24 -10.51
CA ASN A 270 7.62 7.70 -10.77
C ASN A 270 8.57 8.78 -11.33
N PRO A 271 9.68 9.09 -10.65
CA PRO A 271 10.69 9.99 -11.19
C PRO A 271 11.58 9.33 -12.26
N GLY A 272 11.26 8.10 -12.71
CA GLY A 272 11.97 7.35 -13.74
C GLY A 272 13.00 6.33 -13.22
N VAL A 273 13.22 6.28 -11.89
CA VAL A 273 14.20 5.35 -11.27
C VAL A 273 13.52 4.17 -10.56
N LEU A 274 12.25 4.30 -10.23
CA LEU A 274 11.48 3.24 -9.58
C LEU A 274 11.03 2.20 -10.62
N LYS A 275 11.10 0.94 -10.24
CA LYS A 275 10.63 -0.17 -11.09
C LYS A 275 9.58 -0.99 -10.35
N PRO A 276 8.56 -1.48 -11.06
CA PRO A 276 7.66 -2.49 -10.51
C PRO A 276 8.46 -3.70 -10.00
N GLY A 277 8.03 -4.27 -8.89
CA GLY A 277 8.70 -5.37 -8.21
C GLY A 277 9.73 -4.95 -7.17
N PHE A 278 10.05 -3.66 -7.03
CA PHE A 278 10.91 -3.20 -5.94
C PHE A 278 10.19 -3.25 -4.60
N PHE A 279 10.93 -3.69 -3.58
CA PHE A 279 10.47 -3.62 -2.19
C PHE A 279 10.71 -2.22 -1.63
N ALA A 280 9.78 -1.78 -0.80
CA ALA A 280 9.79 -0.47 -0.19
C ALA A 280 9.59 -0.58 1.32
N GLU A 281 10.38 0.15 2.10
CA GLU A 281 10.13 0.40 3.51
C GLU A 281 9.26 1.65 3.62
N VAL A 282 8.04 1.46 4.08
CA VAL A 282 7.01 2.51 4.16
C VAL A 282 6.96 3.06 5.58
N ASN A 283 6.99 4.37 5.70
CA ASN A 283 6.75 5.09 6.95
C ASN A 283 5.42 5.85 6.83
N LEU A 284 4.42 5.37 7.50
CA LEU A 284 3.10 5.98 7.60
C LEU A 284 3.00 6.76 8.91
N THR A 285 2.75 8.06 8.84
CA THR A 285 2.47 8.88 10.01
C THR A 285 0.99 8.71 10.36
N THR A 286 0.70 8.09 11.51
CA THR A 286 -0.68 7.82 11.92
C THR A 286 -1.19 8.82 12.94
N GLN A 287 -0.32 9.34 13.80
CA GLN A 287 -0.67 10.36 14.80
C GLN A 287 0.46 11.39 14.88
N ALA A 288 0.08 12.64 15.02
CA ALA A 288 0.99 13.74 15.31
C ALA A 288 0.34 14.61 16.41
N HIS A 289 1.08 14.80 17.50
CA HIS A 289 0.70 15.68 18.58
C HIS A 289 1.71 16.81 18.62
N GLU A 290 1.23 18.03 18.34
CA GLU A 290 2.04 19.24 18.43
C GLU A 290 2.15 19.68 19.90
N ASP A 291 3.28 20.27 20.28
CA ASP A 291 3.53 20.78 21.64
C ASP A 291 3.33 19.74 22.76
N ALA A 292 3.62 18.47 22.50
CA ALA A 292 3.47 17.41 23.49
C ALA A 292 4.59 17.45 24.53
N VAL A 293 4.24 17.25 25.81
CA VAL A 293 5.21 17.12 26.91
C VAL A 293 5.82 15.71 26.83
N VAL A 294 7.14 15.62 26.70
CA VAL A 294 7.87 14.34 26.62
C VAL A 294 8.91 14.22 27.72
N ILE A 295 9.08 13.01 28.22
CA ILE A 295 10.13 12.64 29.18
C ILE A 295 10.86 11.37 28.71
N PRO A 296 12.12 11.14 29.13
CA PRO A 296 12.78 9.86 28.91
C PRO A 296 11.99 8.68 29.53
N GLU A 297 11.91 7.55 28.81
CA GLU A 297 11.20 6.36 29.27
C GLU A 297 11.75 5.84 30.62
N SER A 298 13.04 6.08 30.90
CA SER A 298 13.69 5.73 32.18
C SER A 298 13.09 6.47 33.40
N ALA A 299 12.41 7.59 33.20
CA ALA A 299 11.75 8.33 34.28
C ALA A 299 10.38 7.76 34.67
N ILE A 300 9.86 6.80 33.91
CA ILE A 300 8.53 6.22 34.12
C ILE A 300 8.64 4.98 34.97
N GLN A 301 7.84 4.93 36.06
CA GLN A 301 7.72 3.75 36.90
C GLN A 301 6.32 3.17 36.86
N ALA A 302 6.23 1.84 36.85
CA ALA A 302 4.97 1.14 37.01
C ALA A 302 4.59 1.06 38.51
N SER A 303 3.37 1.39 38.83
CA SER A 303 2.79 1.24 40.18
C SER A 303 1.50 0.42 40.12
N GLU A 304 0.98 0.00 41.28
CA GLU A 304 -0.31 -0.73 41.37
C GLU A 304 -1.50 0.06 40.77
N ARG A 305 -1.39 1.39 40.67
CA ARG A 305 -2.45 2.30 40.19
C ARG A 305 -2.18 2.88 38.81
N GLY A 306 -1.18 2.38 38.10
CA GLY A 306 -0.78 2.88 36.77
C GLY A 306 0.68 3.36 36.74
N PHE A 307 0.97 4.35 35.91
CA PHE A 307 2.32 4.89 35.78
C PHE A 307 2.52 6.12 36.65
N VAL A 308 3.71 6.27 37.20
CA VAL A 308 4.12 7.40 38.03
C VAL A 308 5.49 7.91 37.60
N ALA A 309 5.75 9.19 37.83
CA ALA A 309 7.06 9.81 37.72
C ALA A 309 7.40 10.57 39.01
N TYR A 310 8.69 10.61 39.36
CA TYR A 310 9.16 11.45 40.44
C TYR A 310 9.64 12.79 39.91
N VAL A 311 9.03 13.86 40.42
CA VAL A 311 9.38 15.25 40.12
C VAL A 311 10.18 15.84 41.26
N VAL A 312 11.24 16.60 40.93
CA VAL A 312 12.02 17.34 41.92
C VAL A 312 11.40 18.72 42.13
N ASP A 313 10.80 18.93 43.30
CA ASP A 313 10.19 20.19 43.69
C ASP A 313 10.79 20.68 45.00
N GLY A 314 11.46 21.85 44.95
CA GLY A 314 12.10 22.42 46.16
C GLY A 314 13.14 21.52 46.80
N GLY A 315 13.89 20.70 46.06
CA GLY A 315 14.89 19.74 46.58
C GLY A 315 14.30 18.49 47.20
N LYS A 316 13.04 18.18 46.94
CA LYS A 316 12.34 16.97 47.42
C LYS A 316 11.75 16.23 46.24
N ALA A 317 11.76 14.91 46.30
CA ALA A 317 11.07 14.06 45.33
C ALA A 317 9.59 13.98 45.65
N ARG A 318 8.75 14.26 44.64
CA ARG A 318 7.31 14.09 44.73
C ARG A 318 6.86 13.06 43.70
N GLN A 319 6.16 12.05 44.13
CA GLN A 319 5.57 11.06 43.24
C GLN A 319 4.28 11.64 42.61
N ARG A 320 4.22 11.65 41.28
CA ARG A 320 3.02 12.07 40.54
C ARG A 320 2.49 10.96 39.66
N PRO A 321 1.19 10.67 39.70
CA PRO A 321 0.56 9.80 38.73
C PRO A 321 0.56 10.48 37.36
N ILE A 322 0.95 9.73 36.32
CA ILE A 322 1.04 10.23 34.95
C ILE A 322 0.21 9.34 34.03
N GLN A 323 -0.31 9.95 32.96
CA GLN A 323 -0.88 9.25 31.83
C GLN A 323 0.09 9.34 30.67
N ILE A 324 0.58 8.19 30.22
CA ILE A 324 1.47 8.09 29.09
C ILE A 324 0.68 8.10 27.79
N GLY A 325 1.20 8.80 26.79
CA GLY A 325 0.69 8.86 25.42
C GLY A 325 1.56 8.00 24.45
N LEU A 326 2.00 8.64 23.38
CA LEU A 326 2.79 8.01 22.35
C LEU A 326 4.24 7.79 22.83
N ARG A 327 4.79 6.63 22.45
CA ARG A 327 6.24 6.35 22.62
C ARG A 327 6.97 6.72 21.35
N THR A 328 8.03 7.49 21.49
CA THR A 328 8.86 7.90 20.35
C THR A 328 10.01 6.91 20.14
N GLY A 329 10.50 6.80 18.92
CA GLY A 329 11.57 5.83 18.58
C GLY A 329 12.95 6.19 19.14
N ASP A 330 13.10 7.32 19.82
CA ASP A 330 14.33 7.82 20.45
C ASP A 330 14.39 7.55 21.96
N GLY A 331 13.48 6.75 22.50
CA GLY A 331 13.43 6.39 23.91
C GLY A 331 12.73 7.43 24.81
N SER A 332 11.97 8.36 24.23
CA SER A 332 11.12 9.27 24.99
C SER A 332 9.64 8.85 24.91
N VAL A 333 8.85 9.32 25.86
CA VAL A 333 7.42 9.02 25.98
C VAL A 333 6.65 10.31 26.19
N GLU A 334 5.58 10.47 25.46
CA GLU A 334 4.64 11.57 25.65
C GLU A 334 3.87 11.41 26.97
N ILE A 335 3.65 12.50 27.66
CA ILE A 335 2.84 12.58 28.87
C ILE A 335 1.59 13.41 28.56
N VAL A 336 0.46 12.74 28.53
CA VAL A 336 -0.85 13.37 28.25
C VAL A 336 -1.33 14.18 29.45
N SER A 337 -1.05 13.71 30.67
CA SER A 337 -1.42 14.41 31.90
C SER A 337 -0.53 14.02 33.07
N GLY A 338 -0.40 14.91 34.07
CA GLY A 338 0.35 14.68 35.31
C GLY A 338 1.67 15.44 35.40
N LEU A 339 2.21 15.94 34.29
CA LEU A 339 3.43 16.74 34.27
C LEU A 339 3.21 18.03 33.45
N SER A 340 4.00 19.05 33.78
CA SER A 340 4.07 20.30 33.03
C SER A 340 5.45 20.46 32.39
N ALA A 341 5.49 21.24 31.29
CA ALA A 341 6.74 21.57 30.63
C ALA A 341 7.76 22.22 31.57
N GLY A 342 9.03 21.79 31.48
CA GLY A 342 10.13 22.31 32.28
C GLY A 342 10.25 21.72 33.68
N GLU A 343 9.38 20.85 34.12
CA GLU A 343 9.53 20.11 35.39
C GLU A 343 10.67 19.11 35.30
N LEU A 344 11.47 19.01 36.36
CA LEU A 344 12.60 18.07 36.43
C LEU A 344 12.09 16.71 36.90
N VAL A 345 12.18 15.70 36.04
CA VAL A 345 11.83 14.32 36.34
C VAL A 345 13.09 13.48 36.62
N VAL A 346 12.97 12.55 37.57
CA VAL A 346 14.07 11.67 37.94
C VAL A 346 14.19 10.51 36.93
N THR A 347 15.36 10.41 36.29
CA THR A 347 15.67 9.36 35.31
C THR A 347 16.42 8.19 35.90
N GLU A 348 17.27 8.42 36.95
CA GLU A 348 18.00 7.36 37.63
C GLU A 348 17.95 7.57 39.17
N GLY A 349 17.91 6.48 39.91
CA GLY A 349 17.86 6.47 41.38
C GLY A 349 16.45 6.52 41.97
N SER A 350 15.44 6.42 41.16
CA SER A 350 14.03 6.48 41.53
C SER A 350 13.55 5.28 42.37
N ASP A 351 14.25 4.15 42.32
CA ASP A 351 14.02 2.92 43.10
C ASP A 351 14.19 3.10 44.62
N ARG A 352 14.92 4.14 45.04
CA ARG A 352 15.20 4.48 46.42
C ARG A 352 14.40 5.64 46.96
N LEU A 353 13.54 6.23 46.10
CA LEU A 353 12.76 7.39 46.44
C LEU A 353 11.42 7.00 47.07
N ALA A 354 11.04 7.80 48.08
CA ALA A 354 9.68 7.84 48.61
C ALA A 354 9.20 9.29 48.62
N GLU A 355 7.90 9.49 48.75
CA GLU A 355 7.29 10.81 48.81
C GLU A 355 7.96 11.73 49.82
N GLY A 356 8.45 12.90 49.40
CA GLY A 356 9.03 13.92 50.27
C GLY A 356 10.52 13.71 50.64
N VAL A 357 11.20 12.71 50.12
CA VAL A 357 12.64 12.49 50.36
C VAL A 357 13.46 13.64 49.78
N ALA A 358 14.42 14.16 50.55
CA ALA A 358 15.36 15.17 50.07
C ALA A 358 16.27 14.59 49.00
N VAL A 359 16.37 15.26 47.86
CA VAL A 359 17.18 14.84 46.70
C VAL A 359 18.09 15.97 46.25
N GLU A 360 19.26 15.60 45.78
CA GLU A 360 20.19 16.47 45.10
C GLU A 360 20.19 16.09 43.62
N ALA A 361 19.63 16.99 42.81
CA ALA A 361 19.47 16.77 41.37
C ALA A 361 20.80 16.97 40.65
N VAL A 362 21.29 15.95 39.97
CA VAL A 362 22.39 16.03 39.05
C VAL A 362 21.77 15.98 37.63
N ALA A 363 21.96 17.03 36.83
CA ALA A 363 21.46 17.05 35.47
C ALA A 363 22.08 15.89 34.67
N ASP A 364 21.24 15.16 33.95
CA ASP A 364 21.69 14.14 33.01
C ASP A 364 22.44 14.88 31.89
N GLY A 365 23.78 14.76 31.88
CA GLY A 365 24.59 15.36 30.83
C GLY A 365 24.20 14.68 29.52
N THR A 366 23.42 15.35 28.69
CA THR A 366 23.34 15.02 27.26
C THR A 366 24.75 14.90 26.75
N ALA A 367 25.18 13.67 26.43
CA ALA A 367 26.43 13.44 25.71
C ALA A 367 26.29 14.17 24.36
N GLN A 368 26.75 15.40 24.35
CA GLN A 368 27.07 16.12 23.15
C GLN A 368 28.17 15.29 22.47
N LEU A 369 27.77 14.48 21.48
CA LEU A 369 28.68 13.81 20.58
C LEU A 369 29.49 14.94 19.89
N ASP A 370 30.71 15.12 20.39
CA ASP A 370 31.69 16.01 19.82
C ASP A 370 32.02 15.55 18.39
N PRO A 371 31.79 16.36 17.35
CA PRO A 371 32.04 15.95 15.95
C PRO A 371 33.52 15.95 15.56
N ALA A 372 34.45 15.83 16.49
CA ALA A 372 35.87 15.91 16.22
C ALA A 372 36.64 14.64 16.62
N GLU A 373 36.40 13.51 15.91
CA GLU A 373 37.42 12.47 15.77
C GLU A 373 37.21 11.67 14.48
N LYS A 374 37.48 12.36 13.34
CA LYS A 374 37.90 11.70 12.11
C LYS A 374 39.39 12.02 11.89
N LYS A 375 40.22 11.04 12.17
CA LYS A 375 41.51 10.86 11.54
C LYS A 375 41.59 9.49 10.89
#